data_fd9bb13c5d5d05d0a8f772f0c86b5a14
#
_entry.id   fd9bb13c5d5d05d0a8f772f0c86b5a14
#
_cell.length_a   1.000
_cell.length_b   1.000
_cell.length_c   1.000
_cell.angle_alpha   90.00
_cell.angle_beta   90.00
_cell.angle_gamma   90.00
#
_symmetry.space_group_name_H-M   'P 1'
#
loop_
_entity.id
_entity.type
_entity.pdbx_description
1 polymer ?
#
loop_
_entity_poly.entity_id
_entity_poly.type
_entity_poly.pdbx_seq_one_letter_code
_entity_poly.pdbx_strand_id
1 'polypeptide(L)'
;GGMGRALARMCSQATDEAGARRWQVQGFIDEDRELHGTRVDGLPVLGGLEAVERYPGADLVISICHVAHQGARRRIAQALGLPSHRYPTIVHRTAIIDPSCAMGHGTVLMPMVCVLPGVTIGNYVIVRPQSMMAADVVVQDYGTVAAQVFLGRCAVVEEGAYVGAGAKVREYASVGPGSVVGMGSLVLDHVPGGEIWAGNPLRRLAPGSRLTDRGPT
;
A
#
# COMPACT_ATOMS: atom_id res chain seq x y z
N GLY A 1 -6.39 -12.17 -3.02
CA GLY A 1 -7.23 -11.05 -2.51
C GLY A 1 -7.50 -9.96 -3.54
N GLY A 2 -8.47 -9.05 -3.26
CA GLY A 2 -8.91 -8.01 -4.21
C GLY A 2 -7.81 -7.05 -4.65
N MET A 3 -6.88 -6.69 -3.77
CA MET A 3 -5.76 -5.82 -4.10
C MET A 3 -4.79 -6.46 -5.11
N GLY A 4 -4.44 -7.73 -4.92
CA GLY A 4 -3.58 -8.47 -5.86
C GLY A 4 -4.18 -8.51 -7.26
N ARG A 5 -5.49 -8.76 -7.39
CA ARG A 5 -6.22 -8.74 -8.66
C ARG A 5 -6.18 -7.35 -9.33
N ALA A 6 -6.40 -6.30 -8.56
CA ALA A 6 -6.34 -4.94 -9.08
C ALA A 6 -4.94 -4.58 -9.59
N LEU A 7 -3.90 -4.95 -8.86
CA LEU A 7 -2.50 -4.73 -9.28
C LEU A 7 -2.13 -5.55 -10.50
N ALA A 8 -2.53 -6.82 -10.58
CA ALA A 8 -2.28 -7.65 -11.75
C ALA A 8 -2.88 -7.02 -13.01
N ARG A 9 -4.12 -6.51 -12.94
CA ARG A 9 -4.74 -5.78 -14.06
C ARG A 9 -3.97 -4.51 -14.41
N MET A 10 -3.60 -3.72 -13.40
CA MET A 10 -2.83 -2.48 -13.59
C MET A 10 -1.48 -2.76 -14.28
N CYS A 11 -0.74 -3.77 -13.83
CA CYS A 11 0.52 -4.18 -14.45
C CYS A 11 0.31 -4.68 -15.89
N SER A 12 -0.72 -5.49 -16.12
CA SER A 12 -1.03 -6.02 -17.46
C SER A 12 -1.43 -4.93 -18.47
N GLN A 13 -1.93 -3.80 -17.99
CA GLN A 13 -2.35 -2.65 -18.81
C GLN A 13 -1.27 -1.57 -18.94
N ALA A 14 -0.20 -1.67 -18.15
CA ALA A 14 0.88 -0.69 -18.19
C ALA A 14 1.67 -0.83 -19.50
N THR A 15 1.87 0.30 -20.19
CA THR A 15 2.71 0.41 -21.37
C THR A 15 3.89 1.34 -21.14
N ASP A 16 4.96 1.16 -21.88
CA ASP A 16 6.06 2.09 -21.98
C ASP A 16 5.72 3.27 -22.94
N GLU A 17 6.68 4.17 -23.15
CA GLU A 17 6.51 5.34 -24.02
C GLU A 17 6.28 4.95 -25.49
N ALA A 18 6.74 3.76 -25.92
CA ALA A 18 6.52 3.22 -27.25
C ALA A 18 5.19 2.46 -27.41
N GLY A 19 4.37 2.38 -26.33
CA GLY A 19 3.11 1.65 -26.31
C GLY A 19 3.24 0.14 -26.13
N ALA A 20 4.44 -0.39 -25.90
CA ALA A 20 4.65 -1.80 -25.63
C ALA A 20 4.29 -2.13 -24.16
N ARG A 21 3.86 -3.36 -23.90
CA ARG A 21 3.55 -3.80 -22.52
C ARG A 21 4.80 -3.75 -21.65
N ARG A 22 4.74 -2.99 -20.57
CA ARG A 22 5.83 -2.85 -19.62
C ARG A 22 6.04 -4.10 -18.76
N TRP A 23 4.95 -4.83 -18.47
CA TRP A 23 4.95 -5.98 -17.57
C TRP A 23 4.24 -7.18 -18.19
N GLN A 24 4.81 -8.36 -18.00
CA GLN A 24 4.13 -9.63 -18.22
C GLN A 24 3.86 -10.29 -16.88
N VAL A 25 2.62 -10.22 -16.41
CA VAL A 25 2.23 -10.80 -15.13
C VAL A 25 2.27 -12.32 -15.22
N GLN A 26 3.11 -12.97 -14.42
CA GLN A 26 3.30 -14.42 -14.42
C GLN A 26 2.22 -15.13 -13.61
N GLY A 27 1.74 -14.52 -12.52
CA GLY A 27 0.72 -15.11 -11.65
C GLY A 27 0.70 -14.49 -10.27
N PHE A 28 0.03 -15.19 -9.36
CA PHE A 28 -0.06 -14.83 -7.96
C PHE A 28 0.75 -15.80 -7.10
N ILE A 29 1.25 -15.29 -5.98
CA ILE A 29 1.79 -16.06 -4.86
C ILE A 29 0.83 -15.86 -3.70
N ASP A 30 0.42 -16.94 -3.06
CA ASP A 30 -0.50 -16.93 -1.92
C ASP A 30 -0.12 -18.07 -0.97
N GLU A 31 -0.12 -17.80 0.34
CA GLU A 31 0.18 -18.83 1.36
C GLU A 31 -0.98 -19.79 1.58
N ASP A 32 -2.17 -19.46 1.09
CA ASP A 32 -3.32 -20.36 1.14
C ASP A 32 -3.12 -21.53 0.16
N ARG A 33 -2.81 -22.69 0.70
CA ARG A 33 -2.55 -23.92 -0.06
C ARG A 33 -3.74 -24.39 -0.91
N GLU A 34 -4.96 -24.04 -0.50
CA GLU A 34 -6.17 -24.43 -1.26
C GLU A 34 -6.24 -23.69 -2.61
N LEU A 35 -5.58 -22.54 -2.70
CA LEU A 35 -5.50 -21.76 -3.93
C LEU A 35 -4.39 -22.22 -4.88
N HIS A 36 -3.41 -23.01 -4.41
CA HIS A 36 -2.26 -23.40 -5.22
C HIS A 36 -2.70 -24.20 -6.47
N GLY A 37 -2.16 -23.85 -7.62
CA GLY A 37 -2.51 -24.47 -8.90
C GLY A 37 -3.85 -24.04 -9.50
N THR A 38 -4.65 -23.25 -8.76
CA THR A 38 -5.89 -22.66 -9.29
C THR A 38 -5.61 -21.42 -10.15
N ARG A 39 -6.66 -20.85 -10.72
CA ARG A 39 -6.57 -19.60 -11.47
C ARG A 39 -7.44 -18.51 -10.87
N VAL A 40 -6.89 -17.31 -10.79
CA VAL A 40 -7.60 -16.09 -10.35
C VAL A 40 -7.54 -15.07 -11.49
N ASP A 41 -8.69 -14.63 -11.99
CA ASP A 41 -8.78 -13.74 -13.15
C ASP A 41 -7.94 -14.23 -14.37
N GLY A 42 -7.89 -15.54 -14.59
CA GLY A 42 -7.14 -16.17 -15.68
C GLY A 42 -5.63 -16.33 -15.42
N LEU A 43 -5.08 -15.77 -14.36
CA LEU A 43 -3.68 -15.92 -13.95
C LEU A 43 -3.52 -17.08 -12.95
N PRO A 44 -2.45 -17.88 -13.05
CA PRO A 44 -2.22 -19.00 -12.13
C PRO A 44 -1.83 -18.50 -10.73
N VAL A 45 -2.23 -19.25 -9.69
CA VAL A 45 -1.63 -19.16 -8.36
C VAL A 45 -0.45 -20.14 -8.33
N LEU A 46 0.76 -19.61 -8.26
CA LEU A 46 2.02 -20.32 -8.50
C LEU A 46 2.48 -21.16 -7.30
N GLY A 47 1.97 -20.87 -6.11
CA GLY A 47 2.36 -21.49 -4.84
C GLY A 47 2.52 -20.45 -3.74
N GLY A 48 3.15 -20.83 -2.62
CA GLY A 48 3.58 -19.95 -1.54
C GLY A 48 4.85 -19.18 -1.87
N LEU A 49 5.50 -18.60 -0.85
CA LEU A 49 6.72 -17.79 -1.03
C LEU A 49 7.87 -18.57 -1.68
N GLU A 50 7.94 -19.88 -1.49
CA GLU A 50 8.93 -20.78 -2.12
C GLU A 50 8.86 -20.75 -3.66
N ALA A 51 7.70 -20.42 -4.21
CA ALA A 51 7.54 -20.35 -5.66
C ALA A 51 8.41 -19.24 -6.30
N VAL A 52 8.83 -18.23 -5.53
CA VAL A 52 9.67 -17.12 -6.02
C VAL A 52 11.01 -17.61 -6.56
N GLU A 53 11.57 -18.69 -5.99
CA GLU A 53 12.84 -19.27 -6.41
C GLU A 53 12.80 -19.79 -7.87
N ARG A 54 11.61 -20.19 -8.34
CA ARG A 54 11.42 -20.67 -9.72
C ARG A 54 11.41 -19.54 -10.75
N TYR A 55 11.38 -18.29 -10.29
CA TYR A 55 11.33 -17.09 -11.12
C TYR A 55 12.44 -16.08 -10.75
N PRO A 56 13.71 -16.45 -10.90
CA PRO A 56 14.84 -15.64 -10.42
C PRO A 56 14.96 -14.27 -11.08
N GLY A 57 14.41 -14.11 -12.29
CA GLY A 57 14.39 -12.83 -13.01
C GLY A 57 13.11 -12.03 -12.91
N ALA A 58 12.09 -12.52 -12.19
CA ALA A 58 10.80 -11.83 -12.11
C ALA A 58 10.80 -10.77 -11.02
N ASP A 59 10.14 -9.65 -11.28
CA ASP A 59 9.84 -8.63 -10.29
C ASP A 59 8.70 -9.06 -9.37
N LEU A 60 8.70 -8.55 -8.15
CA LEU A 60 7.72 -8.88 -7.12
C LEU A 60 6.97 -7.63 -6.63
N VAL A 61 5.66 -7.75 -6.47
CA VAL A 61 4.84 -6.72 -5.82
C VAL A 61 4.10 -7.33 -4.64
N ILE A 62 4.34 -6.82 -3.42
CA ILE A 62 3.67 -7.29 -2.21
C ILE A 62 2.37 -6.51 -2.04
N SER A 63 1.24 -7.15 -2.33
CA SER A 63 -0.08 -6.50 -2.44
C SER A 63 -0.92 -6.49 -1.17
N ILE A 64 -0.39 -6.94 -0.03
CA ILE A 64 -1.12 -7.03 1.23
C ILE A 64 -1.26 -5.64 1.84
N CYS A 65 -2.50 -5.14 1.96
CA CYS A 65 -2.81 -3.82 2.49
C CYS A 65 -4.02 -3.79 3.42
N HIS A 66 -4.46 -4.93 3.92
CA HIS A 66 -5.58 -5.00 4.85
C HIS A 66 -5.12 -4.65 6.26
N VAL A 67 -5.97 -3.92 7.00
CA VAL A 67 -5.65 -3.43 8.36
C VAL A 67 -5.33 -4.56 9.34
N ALA A 68 -5.95 -5.73 9.21
CA ALA A 68 -5.67 -6.90 10.04
C ALA A 68 -4.28 -7.52 9.80
N HIS A 69 -3.64 -7.18 8.68
CA HIS A 69 -2.36 -7.74 8.27
C HIS A 69 -1.23 -6.71 8.27
N GLN A 70 -1.30 -5.74 9.22
CA GLN A 70 -0.19 -4.82 9.41
C GLN A 70 1.13 -5.56 9.67
N GLY A 71 2.22 -5.04 9.12
CA GLY A 71 3.53 -5.68 9.20
C GLY A 71 3.72 -6.89 8.27
N ALA A 72 2.68 -7.40 7.59
CA ALA A 72 2.83 -8.54 6.68
C ALA A 72 3.79 -8.25 5.53
N ARG A 73 3.74 -7.05 4.91
CA ARG A 73 4.66 -6.67 3.84
C ARG A 73 6.11 -6.70 4.30
N ARG A 74 6.40 -6.19 5.51
CA ARG A 74 7.75 -6.25 6.10
C ARG A 74 8.21 -7.69 6.30
N ARG A 75 7.38 -8.52 6.93
CA ARG A 75 7.73 -9.94 7.17
C ARG A 75 8.03 -10.69 5.87
N ILE A 76 7.20 -10.48 4.84
CA ILE A 76 7.39 -11.11 3.53
C ILE A 76 8.67 -10.62 2.86
N ALA A 77 8.92 -9.31 2.83
CA ALA A 77 10.13 -8.76 2.22
C ALA A 77 11.39 -9.28 2.92
N GLN A 78 11.37 -9.36 4.26
CA GLN A 78 12.46 -9.91 5.07
C GLN A 78 12.65 -11.41 4.85
N ALA A 79 11.57 -12.19 4.81
CA ALA A 79 11.64 -13.63 4.60
C ALA A 79 12.18 -14.00 3.21
N LEU A 80 11.86 -13.21 2.20
CA LEU A 80 12.37 -13.42 0.84
C LEU A 80 13.82 -12.96 0.67
N GLY A 81 14.28 -11.96 1.42
CA GLY A 81 15.65 -11.46 1.36
C GLY A 81 16.13 -11.01 -0.03
N LEU A 82 15.21 -10.67 -0.92
CA LEU A 82 15.54 -10.29 -2.29
C LEU A 82 16.09 -8.86 -2.36
N PRO A 83 16.98 -8.58 -3.31
CA PRO A 83 17.53 -7.23 -3.50
C PRO A 83 16.43 -6.24 -3.94
N SER A 84 16.61 -4.96 -3.60
CA SER A 84 15.60 -3.90 -3.81
C SER A 84 15.14 -3.75 -5.26
N HIS A 85 16.02 -3.99 -6.23
CA HIS A 85 15.67 -3.89 -7.65
C HIS A 85 14.61 -4.91 -8.10
N ARG A 86 14.38 -6.00 -7.33
CA ARG A 86 13.32 -6.97 -7.57
C ARG A 86 11.93 -6.47 -7.14
N TYR A 87 11.85 -5.31 -6.49
CA TYR A 87 10.61 -4.69 -6.03
C TYR A 87 10.39 -3.36 -6.75
N PRO A 88 9.82 -3.38 -7.97
CA PRO A 88 9.62 -2.15 -8.73
C PRO A 88 8.58 -1.25 -8.07
N THR A 89 8.73 0.06 -8.26
CA THR A 89 7.70 1.03 -7.95
C THR A 89 6.67 1.06 -9.06
N ILE A 90 5.41 0.81 -8.72
CA ILE A 90 4.30 0.73 -9.67
C ILE A 90 3.44 1.99 -9.54
N VAL A 91 3.38 2.77 -10.60
CA VAL A 91 2.58 3.99 -10.66
C VAL A 91 1.52 3.84 -11.75
N HIS A 92 0.25 4.03 -11.39
CA HIS A 92 -0.82 4.01 -12.36
C HIS A 92 -0.74 5.25 -13.28
N ARG A 93 -1.01 5.08 -14.57
CA ARG A 93 -0.93 6.16 -15.59
C ARG A 93 -1.79 7.39 -15.31
N THR A 94 -2.82 7.27 -14.48
CA THR A 94 -3.70 8.39 -14.08
C THR A 94 -3.28 9.03 -12.75
N ALA A 95 -2.20 8.58 -12.13
CA ALA A 95 -1.63 9.26 -10.99
C ALA A 95 -0.89 10.52 -11.47
N ILE A 96 -1.05 11.61 -10.73
CA ILE A 96 -0.37 12.88 -10.98
C ILE A 96 0.69 13.03 -9.88
N ILE A 97 1.95 13.09 -10.27
CA ILE A 97 3.07 13.14 -9.34
C ILE A 97 3.98 14.30 -9.73
N ASP A 98 4.23 15.19 -8.80
CA ASP A 98 5.20 16.25 -9.02
C ASP A 98 6.62 15.67 -9.18
N PRO A 99 7.42 16.17 -10.15
CA PRO A 99 8.76 15.66 -10.40
C PRO A 99 9.74 15.77 -9.22
N SER A 100 9.48 16.64 -8.25
CA SER A 100 10.32 16.78 -7.05
C SER A 100 10.08 15.69 -6.00
N CYS A 101 9.10 14.79 -6.21
CA CYS A 101 8.77 13.75 -5.26
C CYS A 101 9.80 12.60 -5.28
N ALA A 102 10.16 12.12 -4.11
CA ALA A 102 10.98 10.92 -3.94
C ALA A 102 10.13 9.70 -3.58
N MET A 103 10.40 8.57 -4.21
CA MET A 103 9.68 7.33 -3.95
C MET A 103 10.63 6.14 -3.81
N GLY A 104 10.41 5.33 -2.77
CA GLY A 104 11.13 4.09 -2.53
C GLY A 104 10.63 2.91 -3.39
N HIS A 105 11.40 1.84 -3.38
CA HIS A 105 11.10 0.61 -4.10
C HIS A 105 9.89 -0.15 -3.52
N GLY A 106 9.26 -0.98 -4.32
CA GLY A 106 8.10 -1.79 -3.93
C GLY A 106 6.83 -0.97 -3.63
N THR A 107 6.87 0.33 -3.89
CA THR A 107 5.76 1.24 -3.63
C THR A 107 4.74 1.21 -4.76
N VAL A 108 3.48 1.34 -4.41
CA VAL A 108 2.36 1.29 -5.36
C VAL A 108 1.49 2.53 -5.22
N LEU A 109 1.36 3.30 -6.30
CA LEU A 109 0.40 4.39 -6.41
C LEU A 109 -0.71 3.99 -7.38
N MET A 110 -1.92 3.89 -6.86
CA MET A 110 -3.10 3.45 -7.59
C MET A 110 -3.76 4.57 -8.41
N PRO A 111 -4.82 4.29 -9.20
CA PRO A 111 -5.48 5.29 -10.04
C PRO A 111 -5.85 6.58 -9.32
N MET A 112 -5.65 7.72 -10.00
CA MET A 112 -6.10 9.04 -9.55
C MET A 112 -5.47 9.50 -8.23
N VAL A 113 -4.31 8.96 -7.86
CA VAL A 113 -3.49 9.49 -6.75
C VAL A 113 -2.88 10.81 -7.20
N CYS A 114 -2.92 11.83 -6.33
CA CYS A 114 -2.29 13.13 -6.57
C CYS A 114 -1.24 13.39 -5.51
N VAL A 115 -0.01 13.69 -5.95
CA VAL A 115 1.16 13.93 -5.09
C VAL A 115 1.77 15.28 -5.45
N LEU A 116 1.72 16.23 -4.52
CA LEU A 116 2.22 17.60 -4.69
C LEU A 116 3.73 17.70 -4.39
N PRO A 117 4.36 18.85 -4.67
CA PRO A 117 5.81 19.02 -4.54
C PRO A 117 6.38 18.67 -3.17
N GLY A 118 7.61 18.15 -3.16
CA GLY A 118 8.38 17.87 -1.94
C GLY A 118 7.96 16.63 -1.16
N VAL A 119 6.97 15.86 -1.64
CA VAL A 119 6.51 14.65 -0.97
C VAL A 119 7.58 13.56 -1.02
N THR A 120 7.78 12.90 0.11
CA THR A 120 8.65 11.72 0.23
C THR A 120 7.83 10.49 0.58
N ILE A 121 7.91 9.46 -0.23
CA ILE A 121 7.25 8.16 -0.04
C ILE A 121 8.32 7.09 0.10
N GLY A 122 8.29 6.36 1.21
CA GLY A 122 9.24 5.29 1.54
C GLY A 122 9.06 4.04 0.68
N ASN A 123 9.65 2.95 1.17
CA ASN A 123 9.62 1.64 0.51
C ASN A 123 8.34 0.87 0.86
N TYR A 124 7.86 0.06 -0.07
CA TYR A 124 6.70 -0.82 0.11
C TYR A 124 5.42 -0.09 0.57
N VAL A 125 5.29 1.18 0.27
CA VAL A 125 4.09 1.97 0.58
C VAL A 125 2.98 1.64 -0.43
N ILE A 126 1.75 1.56 0.05
CA ILE A 126 0.58 1.41 -0.82
C ILE A 126 -0.32 2.63 -0.67
N VAL A 127 -0.50 3.36 -1.76
CA VAL A 127 -1.43 4.49 -1.85
C VAL A 127 -2.60 4.09 -2.74
N ARG A 128 -3.78 4.01 -2.15
CA ARG A 128 -4.99 3.56 -2.83
C ARG A 128 -5.68 4.70 -3.60
N PRO A 129 -6.64 4.37 -4.50
CA PRO A 129 -7.21 5.33 -5.45
C PRO A 129 -7.75 6.62 -4.83
N GLN A 130 -7.61 7.72 -5.58
CA GLN A 130 -8.18 9.04 -5.24
C GLN A 130 -7.63 9.66 -3.97
N SER A 131 -6.48 9.22 -3.48
CA SER A 131 -5.82 9.85 -2.34
C SER A 131 -4.96 11.01 -2.80
N MET A 132 -4.87 12.03 -1.97
CA MET A 132 -4.10 13.25 -2.22
C MET A 132 -3.10 13.52 -1.10
N MET A 133 -1.88 13.84 -1.48
CA MET A 133 -0.80 14.28 -0.59
C MET A 133 -0.44 15.72 -0.92
N ALA A 134 -0.67 16.63 0.03
CA ALA A 134 -0.24 18.02 -0.10
C ALA A 134 1.29 18.13 -0.02
N ALA A 135 1.83 19.35 -0.23
CA ALA A 135 3.28 19.56 -0.28
C ALA A 135 3.99 19.09 1.00
N ASP A 136 5.21 18.61 0.84
CA ASP A 136 6.12 18.22 1.92
C ASP A 136 5.61 17.09 2.84
N VAL A 137 4.61 16.32 2.39
CA VAL A 137 4.13 15.13 3.12
C VAL A 137 5.20 14.06 3.15
N VAL A 138 5.31 13.36 4.27
CA VAL A 138 6.18 12.18 4.41
C VAL A 138 5.34 10.94 4.71
N VAL A 139 5.46 9.91 3.87
CA VAL A 139 4.93 8.57 4.16
C VAL A 139 6.10 7.62 4.27
N GLN A 140 6.36 7.12 5.47
CA GLN A 140 7.48 6.22 5.75
C GLN A 140 7.20 4.79 5.25
N ASP A 141 8.22 3.93 5.34
CA ASP A 141 8.20 2.56 4.84
C ASP A 141 6.98 1.76 5.32
N TYR A 142 6.48 0.90 4.46
CA TYR A 142 5.33 0.03 4.73
C TYR A 142 4.02 0.75 5.08
N GLY A 143 3.95 2.07 4.99
CA GLY A 143 2.74 2.83 5.21
C GLY A 143 1.62 2.40 4.26
N THR A 144 0.37 2.49 4.72
CA THR A 144 -0.81 2.28 3.88
C THR A 144 -1.71 3.51 3.94
N VAL A 145 -1.89 4.15 2.81
CA VAL A 145 -2.84 5.23 2.60
C VAL A 145 -4.03 4.66 1.84
N ALA A 146 -5.14 4.43 2.53
CA ALA A 146 -6.34 3.85 1.91
C ALA A 146 -6.99 4.83 0.92
N ALA A 147 -8.07 4.42 0.25
CA ALA A 147 -8.70 5.23 -0.79
C ALA A 147 -9.27 6.56 -0.25
N GLN A 148 -9.22 7.61 -1.07
CA GLN A 148 -9.82 8.92 -0.76
C GLN A 148 -9.26 9.60 0.50
N VAL A 149 -8.03 9.28 0.89
CA VAL A 149 -7.36 9.94 2.00
C VAL A 149 -6.81 11.28 1.55
N PHE A 150 -6.93 12.29 2.41
CA PHE A 150 -6.24 13.55 2.28
C PHE A 150 -5.16 13.68 3.36
N LEU A 151 -3.92 13.92 2.93
CA LEU A 151 -2.80 14.26 3.80
C LEU A 151 -2.46 15.72 3.60
N GLY A 152 -2.64 16.53 4.65
CA GLY A 152 -2.34 17.96 4.67
C GLY A 152 -0.84 18.23 4.59
N ARG A 153 -0.45 19.46 4.28
CA ARG A 153 0.94 19.87 4.13
C ARG A 153 1.79 19.46 5.35
N CYS A 154 2.99 18.95 5.10
CA CYS A 154 3.91 18.48 6.15
C CYS A 154 3.32 17.42 7.09
N ALA A 155 2.22 16.77 6.71
CA ALA A 155 1.73 15.64 7.49
C ALA A 155 2.68 14.44 7.37
N VAL A 156 2.81 13.66 8.46
CA VAL A 156 3.68 12.50 8.50
C VAL A 156 2.87 11.23 8.77
N VAL A 157 2.99 10.24 7.90
CA VAL A 157 2.52 8.87 8.13
C VAL A 157 3.75 8.02 8.40
N GLU A 158 3.92 7.63 9.65
CA GLU A 158 5.11 6.92 10.09
C GLU A 158 5.09 5.44 9.70
N GLU A 159 6.20 4.74 9.95
CA GLU A 159 6.47 3.39 9.46
C GLU A 159 5.35 2.41 9.79
N GLY A 160 4.83 1.72 8.78
CA GLY A 160 3.79 0.70 8.93
C GLY A 160 2.42 1.22 9.36
N ALA A 161 2.23 2.54 9.50
CA ALA A 161 0.93 3.10 9.86
C ALA A 161 -0.11 2.89 8.77
N TYR A 162 -1.36 2.80 9.18
CA TYR A 162 -2.52 2.61 8.29
C TYR A 162 -3.47 3.80 8.43
N VAL A 163 -3.70 4.52 7.35
CA VAL A 163 -4.68 5.60 7.27
C VAL A 163 -5.91 5.12 6.49
N GLY A 164 -7.02 4.99 7.18
CA GLY A 164 -8.29 4.43 6.67
C GLY A 164 -8.94 5.27 5.58
N ALA A 165 -9.77 4.62 4.76
CA ALA A 165 -10.42 5.25 3.62
C ALA A 165 -11.22 6.51 4.01
N GLY A 166 -11.08 7.58 3.22
CA GLY A 166 -11.76 8.85 3.46
C GLY A 166 -11.27 9.64 4.68
N ALA A 167 -10.25 9.16 5.39
CA ALA A 167 -9.67 9.92 6.49
C ALA A 167 -8.94 11.17 6.00
N LYS A 168 -8.91 12.19 6.85
CA LYS A 168 -8.20 13.45 6.60
C LYS A 168 -7.21 13.68 7.72
N VAL A 169 -5.96 13.95 7.36
CA VAL A 169 -4.88 14.30 8.29
C VAL A 169 -4.57 15.78 8.07
N ARG A 170 -4.70 16.59 9.12
CA ARG A 170 -4.43 18.01 9.07
C ARG A 170 -2.94 18.29 8.78
N GLU A 171 -2.65 19.49 8.32
CA GLU A 171 -1.28 19.98 8.16
C GLU A 171 -0.50 19.82 9.46
N TYR A 172 0.77 19.39 9.33
CA TYR A 172 1.71 19.15 10.45
C TYR A 172 1.28 18.07 11.45
N ALA A 173 0.13 17.42 11.25
CA ALA A 173 -0.27 16.29 12.09
C ALA A 173 0.49 15.01 11.70
N SER A 174 0.57 14.06 12.63
CA SER A 174 1.27 12.79 12.37
C SER A 174 0.47 11.57 12.81
N VAL A 175 0.71 10.48 12.10
CA VAL A 175 0.14 9.15 12.39
C VAL A 175 1.30 8.24 12.71
N GLY A 176 1.47 7.94 14.01
CA GLY A 176 2.61 7.24 14.58
C GLY A 176 2.81 5.82 14.07
N PRO A 177 3.99 5.22 14.30
CA PRO A 177 4.40 3.96 13.67
C PRO A 177 3.48 2.82 14.07
N GLY A 178 3.05 2.01 13.08
CA GLY A 178 2.16 0.88 13.29
C GLY A 178 0.78 1.22 13.81
N SER A 179 0.40 2.49 13.89
CA SER A 179 -0.94 2.90 14.31
C SER A 179 -1.99 2.75 13.20
N VAL A 180 -3.24 2.75 13.59
CA VAL A 180 -4.40 2.67 12.69
C VAL A 180 -5.29 3.87 12.88
N VAL A 181 -5.53 4.60 11.81
CA VAL A 181 -6.59 5.60 11.72
C VAL A 181 -7.77 4.98 10.99
N GLY A 182 -8.93 4.92 11.64
CA GLY A 182 -10.16 4.38 11.07
C GLY A 182 -10.68 5.17 9.87
N MET A 183 -11.52 4.54 9.06
CA MET A 183 -12.11 5.21 7.89
C MET A 183 -12.94 6.44 8.27
N GLY A 184 -12.93 7.46 7.42
CA GLY A 184 -13.68 8.71 7.63
C GLY A 184 -13.23 9.58 8.81
N SER A 185 -12.11 9.26 9.44
CA SER A 185 -11.60 9.97 10.62
C SER A 185 -10.98 11.32 10.26
N LEU A 186 -11.00 12.25 11.22
CA LEU A 186 -10.34 13.54 11.13
C LEU A 186 -9.20 13.61 12.17
N VAL A 187 -7.96 13.54 11.71
CA VAL A 187 -6.75 13.66 12.53
C VAL A 187 -6.33 15.12 12.57
N LEU A 188 -6.42 15.73 13.75
CA LEU A 188 -6.07 17.14 13.95
C LEU A 188 -4.72 17.33 14.62
N ASP A 189 -4.12 16.26 15.18
CA ASP A 189 -2.88 16.31 15.91
C ASP A 189 -2.14 14.96 15.78
N HIS A 190 -1.23 14.64 16.69
CA HIS A 190 -0.46 13.41 16.69
C HIS A 190 -1.31 12.20 17.16
N VAL A 191 -1.29 11.12 16.37
CA VAL A 191 -1.77 9.78 16.76
C VAL A 191 -0.58 8.96 17.24
N PRO A 192 -0.55 8.49 18.50
CA PRO A 192 0.56 7.69 19.02
C PRO A 192 0.74 6.35 18.28
N GLY A 193 1.99 5.86 18.28
CA GLY A 193 2.31 4.59 17.63
C GLY A 193 1.63 3.38 18.27
N GLY A 194 1.29 2.38 17.45
CA GLY A 194 0.67 1.13 17.89
C GLY A 194 -0.76 1.24 18.38
N GLU A 195 -1.39 2.40 18.26
CA GLU A 195 -2.74 2.64 18.71
C GLU A 195 -3.75 2.67 17.57
N ILE A 196 -5.02 2.44 17.92
CA ILE A 196 -6.15 2.52 16.99
C ILE A 196 -7.01 3.73 17.36
N TRP A 197 -7.17 4.64 16.40
CA TRP A 197 -7.98 5.84 16.56
C TRP A 197 -9.01 5.96 15.45
N ALA A 198 -10.25 6.36 15.78
CA ALA A 198 -11.28 6.53 14.75
C ALA A 198 -12.29 7.62 15.12
N GLY A 199 -12.97 8.11 14.08
CA GLY A 199 -14.13 9.00 14.22
C GLY A 199 -13.84 10.48 13.99
N ASN A 200 -14.89 11.27 14.07
CA ASN A 200 -14.88 12.74 14.09
C ASN A 200 -15.88 13.22 15.14
N PRO A 201 -15.44 13.66 16.29
CA PRO A 201 -14.05 13.85 16.74
C PRO A 201 -13.29 12.53 16.88
N LEU A 202 -11.96 12.58 16.66
CA LEU A 202 -11.06 11.44 16.73
C LEU A 202 -10.96 10.93 18.18
N ARG A 203 -11.12 9.61 18.38
CA ARG A 203 -11.02 8.96 19.69
C ARG A 203 -10.20 7.69 19.60
N ARG A 204 -9.42 7.40 20.64
CA ARG A 204 -8.75 6.13 20.79
C ARG A 204 -9.76 5.01 20.98
N LEU A 205 -9.58 3.91 20.27
CA LEU A 205 -10.37 2.69 20.43
C LEU A 205 -9.61 1.71 21.32
N ALA A 206 -10.36 0.94 22.13
CA ALA A 206 -9.78 -0.08 22.98
C ALA A 206 -9.10 -1.19 22.15
N PRO A 207 -8.02 -1.82 22.67
CA PRO A 207 -7.45 -3.02 22.06
C PRO A 207 -8.55 -4.07 21.87
N GLY A 208 -8.60 -4.69 20.66
CA GLY A 208 -9.66 -5.66 20.33
C GLY A 208 -10.95 -5.06 19.76
N SER A 209 -11.03 -3.74 19.61
CA SER A 209 -12.09 -3.11 18.82
C SER A 209 -12.09 -3.69 17.41
N ARG A 210 -13.27 -4.18 16.96
CA ARG A 210 -13.43 -4.91 15.68
C ARG A 210 -13.20 -4.02 14.47
N LEU A 211 -11.95 -3.62 14.23
CA LEU A 211 -11.48 -3.20 12.88
C LEU A 211 -10.97 -4.41 12.08
N THR A 212 -10.92 -5.58 12.76
CA THR A 212 -10.33 -6.80 12.25
C THR A 212 -11.39 -7.87 12.14
N ASP A 213 -11.55 -8.36 10.94
CA ASP A 213 -12.20 -9.59 10.50
C ASP A 213 -13.65 -9.90 10.95
N ARG A 214 -14.53 -9.76 9.99
CA ARG A 214 -15.30 -10.94 9.61
C ARG A 214 -14.64 -11.45 8.32
N GLY A 215 -13.94 -12.58 8.39
CA GLY A 215 -13.54 -13.34 7.23
C GLY A 215 -14.77 -13.62 6.35
N PRO A 216 -14.56 -14.03 5.09
CA PRO A 216 -15.66 -14.35 4.22
C PRO A 216 -16.54 -15.41 4.88
N THR A 217 -17.82 -15.11 5.07
CA THR A 217 -18.88 -16.12 5.24
C THR A 217 -19.11 -16.77 3.91
#